data_166a8914a6b5e22ae7c03627c21711d1
#
_entry.id   166a8914a6b5e22ae7c03627c21711d1
#
_cell.length_a   1.000
_cell.length_b   1.000
_cell.length_c   1.000
_cell.angle_alpha   90.00
_cell.angle_beta   90.00
_cell.angle_gamma   90.00
#
_symmetry.space_group_name_H-M   'P 1'
#
loop_
_entity.id
_entity.type
_entity.pdbx_description
1 polymer ?
#
loop_
_entity_poly.entity_id
_entity_poly.type
_entity_poly.pdbx_seq_one_letter_code
_entity_poly.pdbx_strand_id
1 'polypeptide(L)'
;MGHKHSKKKLESIIGSSYTCPSCEQIFDPSTPTKEVNEHIINCSHSPTSLSSNELYTPLSLNLKPSGNNTFSSKSNAKLNPLRIKDYIKTRKIDWIEGCDNIKISRENCLEESIKEIEKVNLWKEVKISFNGEVSYDAGGLFREWFIILIEELEKKEMNLFEKTENDEISYTFYKNLDKNSTWSFKYFEFIGKLMAKSIIDNITINLSFNSLIYKLILDEKIKFEDLKFIDTYLYSSLLSLKHMKPEELDMMEIYYTYQYEDSNGKIVTDELIEGGEDIKVTDIEDYIDKRINYMVKKAKVLVEYIQKGLFDYIPRYVIKSLNSYELELLICGRPFIDVNEWKQNSIYKGKFSKSSSCVKWFWEEIFKLDQENLRRFLQFSTGSSRVPINGFQNLESNRGEIAKYCLNSVPYNKHGNNYIRAHTCFNRLDVPVFKKKAEVHDAIQFVLKNITGFGID
;
A
#
# COMPACT_ATOMS: atom_id res chain seq x y z
N MET A 1 -32.26 0.76 46.81
CA MET A 1 -31.74 -0.51 46.24
C MET A 1 -31.82 -0.38 44.75
N GLY A 2 -30.88 -0.01 43.99
CA GLY A 2 -29.54 -0.46 43.74
C GLY A 2 -29.55 -1.42 42.60
N HIS A 3 -29.39 -0.96 41.33
CA HIS A 3 -28.79 -1.77 40.28
C HIS A 3 -27.88 -0.92 39.40
N LYS A 4 -26.59 -0.98 39.74
CA LYS A 4 -25.46 -0.75 38.87
C LYS A 4 -25.25 -2.03 38.04
N HIS A 5 -25.49 -2.00 36.77
CA HIS A 5 -24.96 -2.89 35.73
C HIS A 5 -25.08 -2.12 34.42
N SER A 6 -24.16 -1.89 33.58
CA SER A 6 -22.86 -2.47 33.30
C SER A 6 -22.31 -1.58 32.17
N LYS A 7 -21.38 -0.68 32.48
CA LYS A 7 -20.50 -0.08 31.46
C LYS A 7 -19.29 -1.01 31.33
N LYS A 8 -19.42 -2.04 30.51
CA LYS A 8 -18.30 -2.86 30.03
C LYS A 8 -18.76 -3.61 28.80
N LYS A 9 -18.68 -2.97 27.62
CA LYS A 9 -18.56 -3.62 26.31
C LYS A 9 -18.59 -2.55 25.23
N LEU A 10 -17.49 -1.84 25.07
CA LEU A 10 -17.17 -1.06 23.86
C LEU A 10 -15.69 -0.67 23.92
N GLU A 11 -14.85 -1.67 24.09
CA GLU A 11 -13.40 -1.55 23.95
C GLU A 11 -12.91 -2.82 23.27
N SER A 12 -13.01 -2.87 21.95
CA SER A 12 -12.24 -3.79 21.09
C SER A 12 -12.56 -3.48 19.64
N ILE A 13 -12.03 -2.42 19.11
CA ILE A 13 -11.68 -2.22 17.71
C ILE A 13 -10.68 -1.05 17.74
N ILE A 14 -9.42 -1.34 17.93
CA ILE A 14 -8.37 -0.33 17.87
C ILE A 14 -7.27 -0.89 16.99
N GLY A 15 -6.96 -0.14 15.93
CA GLY A 15 -6.00 -0.40 14.89
C GLY A 15 -4.58 -0.73 15.38
N SER A 16 -3.73 -1.13 14.45
CA SER A 16 -2.37 -1.61 14.66
C SER A 16 -1.48 -0.62 15.40
N SER A 17 -0.74 -1.09 16.41
CA SER A 17 0.28 -0.32 17.12
C SER A 17 1.45 0.04 16.20
N TYR A 18 1.96 1.27 16.32
CA TYR A 18 3.18 1.70 15.63
C TYR A 18 4.41 1.41 16.49
N THR A 19 5.43 0.80 15.90
CA THR A 19 6.72 0.55 16.57
C THR A 19 7.79 1.48 16.02
N CYS A 20 8.45 2.23 16.90
CA CYS A 20 9.55 3.10 16.49
C CYS A 20 10.73 2.26 15.97
N PRO A 21 11.21 2.48 14.73
CA PRO A 21 12.30 1.70 14.17
C PRO A 21 13.66 1.96 14.83
N SER A 22 13.79 3.06 15.59
CA SER A 22 15.04 3.45 16.23
C SER A 22 15.20 2.93 17.65
N CYS A 23 14.11 2.75 18.39
CA CYS A 23 14.16 2.33 19.81
C CYS A 23 13.17 1.21 20.15
N GLU A 24 12.44 0.68 19.17
CA GLU A 24 11.44 -0.38 19.30
C GLU A 24 10.28 -0.03 20.26
N GLN A 25 10.11 1.23 20.63
CA GLN A 25 8.95 1.65 21.42
C GLN A 25 7.67 1.45 20.63
N ILE A 26 6.71 0.76 21.22
CA ILE A 26 5.39 0.50 20.65
C ILE A 26 4.45 1.61 21.12
N PHE A 27 3.76 2.23 20.15
CA PHE A 27 2.71 3.21 20.39
C PHE A 27 1.35 2.57 20.18
N ASP A 28 0.46 2.77 21.14
CA ASP A 28 -0.93 2.34 21.00
C ASP A 28 -1.60 3.08 19.83
N PRO A 29 -2.51 2.45 19.10
CA PRO A 29 -3.26 3.09 18.01
C PRO A 29 -4.04 4.35 18.41
N SER A 30 -4.38 4.46 19.69
CA SER A 30 -5.01 5.67 20.25
C SER A 30 -4.03 6.79 20.57
N THR A 31 -2.72 6.55 20.47
CA THR A 31 -1.69 7.56 20.77
C THR A 31 -1.81 8.72 19.77
N PRO A 32 -1.94 9.97 20.25
CA PRO A 32 -2.03 11.11 19.36
C PRO A 32 -0.83 11.18 18.42
N THR A 33 -1.07 11.39 17.14
CA THR A 33 -0.03 11.50 16.08
C THR A 33 1.07 12.51 16.43
N LYS A 34 0.73 13.51 17.24
CA LYS A 34 1.68 14.50 17.73
C LYS A 34 2.74 13.87 18.63
N GLU A 35 2.34 13.01 19.55
CA GLU A 35 3.27 12.34 20.48
C GLU A 35 4.18 11.35 19.74
N VAL A 36 3.64 10.60 18.77
CA VAL A 36 4.41 9.71 17.92
C VAL A 36 5.44 10.50 17.11
N ASN A 37 5.03 11.62 16.51
CA ASN A 37 5.92 12.49 15.73
C ASN A 37 7.00 13.14 16.60
N GLU A 38 6.66 13.61 17.80
CA GLU A 38 7.63 14.17 18.76
C GLU A 38 8.64 13.11 19.20
N HIS A 39 8.19 11.87 19.41
CA HIS A 39 9.10 10.78 19.71
C HIS A 39 10.05 10.48 18.54
N ILE A 40 9.55 10.36 17.30
CA ILE A 40 10.37 10.08 16.11
C ILE A 40 11.45 11.14 15.93
N ILE A 41 11.11 12.42 16.14
CA ILE A 41 12.04 13.54 16.01
C ILE A 41 13.11 13.52 17.09
N ASN A 42 12.74 13.14 18.32
CA ASN A 42 13.61 13.22 19.50
C ASN A 42 14.23 11.90 19.87
N CYS A 43 13.94 10.81 19.12
CA CYS A 43 14.45 9.48 19.45
C CYS A 43 15.95 9.40 19.16
N SER A 44 16.76 9.42 20.22
CA SER A 44 18.23 9.40 20.16
C SER A 44 18.84 7.99 20.34
N HIS A 45 18.00 6.94 20.42
CA HIS A 45 18.47 5.57 20.61
C HIS A 45 18.82 4.97 19.24
N SER A 46 20.12 4.85 18.98
CA SER A 46 20.61 4.00 17.90
C SER A 46 20.54 2.54 18.35
N PRO A 47 20.07 1.60 17.51
CA PRO A 47 20.21 0.18 17.81
C PRO A 47 21.69 -0.15 17.93
N THR A 48 22.08 -0.67 19.06
CA THR A 48 23.44 -1.17 19.29
C THR A 48 23.75 -2.30 18.32
N SER A 49 24.81 -2.08 17.49
CA SER A 49 25.45 -3.06 16.62
C SER A 49 24.74 -3.47 15.31
N LEU A 50 24.58 -2.49 14.41
CA LEU A 50 24.80 -2.71 12.97
C LEU A 50 25.31 -1.39 12.43
N SER A 51 26.44 -1.42 11.74
CA SER A 51 27.21 -0.25 11.30
C SER A 51 26.32 0.85 10.75
N SER A 52 26.22 1.89 11.55
CA SER A 52 25.59 3.17 11.24
C SER A 52 26.26 3.79 10.02
N ASN A 53 25.62 3.81 8.86
CA ASN A 53 25.77 4.89 7.88
C ASN A 53 24.80 4.86 6.68
N GLU A 54 23.71 4.09 6.68
CA GLU A 54 22.84 4.04 5.49
C GLU A 54 21.32 4.14 5.72
N LEU A 55 20.84 4.57 6.88
CA LEU A 55 19.41 4.76 7.09
C LEU A 55 19.12 6.17 7.61
N TYR A 56 18.50 6.99 6.77
CA TYR A 56 18.00 8.35 7.06
C TYR A 56 19.00 9.50 7.08
N THR A 57 19.66 9.77 5.94
CA THR A 57 20.07 11.14 5.60
C THR A 57 19.20 11.66 4.46
N PRO A 58 18.72 12.91 4.52
CA PRO A 58 18.14 13.57 3.35
C PRO A 58 19.28 13.76 2.34
N LEU A 59 19.19 13.07 1.20
CA LEU A 59 20.16 13.21 0.10
C LEU A 59 20.06 14.63 -0.47
N SER A 60 20.92 15.52 0.01
CA SER A 60 21.30 16.72 -0.71
C SER A 60 22.26 16.30 -1.83
N LEU A 61 21.74 16.16 -3.03
CA LEU A 61 22.52 15.85 -4.22
C LEU A 61 23.22 17.11 -4.75
N ASN A 62 24.50 17.21 -4.46
CA ASN A 62 25.44 18.01 -5.27
C ASN A 62 25.91 17.14 -6.42
N LEU A 63 25.25 17.22 -7.56
CA LEU A 63 25.70 16.63 -8.83
C LEU A 63 26.42 17.69 -9.66
N LYS A 64 27.74 17.58 -9.76
CA LYS A 64 28.50 18.17 -10.88
C LYS A 64 28.50 17.17 -12.05
N PRO A 65 28.24 17.61 -13.30
CA PRO A 65 28.30 16.72 -14.44
C PRO A 65 29.74 16.55 -14.93
N SER A 66 30.21 15.33 -15.04
CA SER A 66 31.39 15.03 -15.85
C SER A 66 31.36 13.60 -16.40
N GLY A 67 31.44 13.50 -17.72
CA GLY A 67 32.16 12.44 -18.42
C GLY A 67 31.39 11.24 -18.88
N ASN A 68 31.37 11.06 -20.19
CA ASN A 68 31.07 9.86 -20.95
C ASN A 68 31.59 8.58 -20.29
N ASN A 69 30.73 7.61 -20.01
CA ASN A 69 31.19 6.24 -19.78
C ASN A 69 30.24 5.24 -20.44
N THR A 70 30.81 4.56 -21.40
CA THR A 70 30.33 3.34 -22.06
C THR A 70 30.01 2.27 -21.00
N PHE A 71 28.85 1.64 -21.13
CA PHE A 71 28.40 0.53 -20.26
C PHE A 71 29.32 -0.68 -20.44
N SER A 72 30.21 -0.90 -19.46
CA SER A 72 30.94 -2.14 -19.28
C SER A 72 30.17 -3.05 -18.32
N SER A 73 29.89 -4.26 -18.75
CA SER A 73 29.21 -5.33 -18.03
C SER A 73 30.10 -5.93 -16.93
N LYS A 74 30.30 -5.24 -15.81
CA LYS A 74 30.86 -5.83 -14.56
C LYS A 74 30.69 -4.82 -13.41
N SER A 75 29.53 -4.84 -12.78
CA SER A 75 29.35 -4.60 -11.32
C SER A 75 27.91 -4.94 -10.96
N ASN A 76 27.71 -5.90 -10.06
CA ASN A 76 26.43 -6.21 -9.40
C ASN A 76 26.06 -5.10 -8.40
N ALA A 77 25.98 -3.84 -8.84
CA ALA A 77 25.42 -2.77 -8.04
C ALA A 77 23.90 -2.93 -8.09
N LYS A 78 23.27 -3.29 -6.98
CA LYS A 78 21.82 -3.29 -6.84
C LYS A 78 21.27 -1.92 -7.28
N LEU A 79 20.34 -1.93 -8.21
CA LEU A 79 19.58 -0.75 -8.59
C LEU A 79 18.71 -0.36 -7.39
N ASN A 80 18.83 0.86 -6.90
CA ASN A 80 17.91 1.36 -5.89
C ASN A 80 16.63 1.92 -6.56
N PRO A 81 15.54 2.19 -5.82
CA PRO A 81 14.28 2.71 -6.37
C PRO A 81 14.43 3.96 -7.24
N LEU A 82 15.45 4.79 -7.02
CA LEU A 82 15.72 5.98 -7.83
C LEU A 82 16.18 5.59 -9.25
N ARG A 83 17.00 4.58 -9.39
CA ARG A 83 17.45 4.08 -10.70
C ARG A 83 16.33 3.44 -11.50
N ILE A 84 15.33 2.85 -10.83
CA ILE A 84 14.12 2.36 -11.50
C ILE A 84 13.35 3.52 -12.10
N LYS A 85 13.20 4.63 -11.38
CA LYS A 85 12.57 5.84 -11.94
C LYS A 85 13.30 6.37 -13.18
N ASP A 86 14.62 6.38 -13.17
CA ASP A 86 15.43 6.77 -14.34
C ASP A 86 15.18 5.79 -15.49
N TYR A 87 15.14 4.48 -15.23
CA TYR A 87 14.81 3.46 -16.24
C TYR A 87 13.42 3.71 -16.85
N ILE A 88 12.41 3.94 -16.02
CA ILE A 88 11.05 4.23 -16.46
C ILE A 88 11.01 5.50 -17.31
N LYS A 89 11.63 6.59 -16.82
CA LYS A 89 11.65 7.88 -17.51
C LYS A 89 12.25 7.80 -18.92
N THR A 90 13.25 6.96 -19.14
CA THR A 90 13.88 6.79 -20.46
C THR A 90 13.02 5.99 -21.45
N ARG A 91 11.97 5.31 -20.98
CA ARG A 91 11.11 4.42 -21.80
C ARG A 91 9.66 4.87 -21.87
N LYS A 92 9.21 5.67 -20.92
CA LYS A 92 7.86 6.23 -20.95
C LYS A 92 7.71 7.10 -22.19
N ILE A 93 6.67 6.82 -22.94
CA ILE A 93 6.36 7.55 -24.17
C ILE A 93 5.71 8.88 -23.78
N ASP A 94 6.21 9.98 -24.32
CA ASP A 94 5.68 11.31 -24.04
C ASP A 94 4.24 11.43 -24.57
N TRP A 95 3.39 12.15 -23.85
CA TRP A 95 2.01 12.40 -24.25
C TRP A 95 1.88 13.10 -25.59
N ILE A 96 2.92 13.83 -26.06
CA ILE A 96 3.00 14.47 -27.38
C ILE A 96 3.00 13.42 -28.48
N GLU A 97 3.56 12.22 -28.23
CA GLU A 97 3.56 11.10 -29.18
C GLU A 97 2.22 10.34 -29.21
N GLY A 98 1.23 10.82 -28.45
CA GLY A 98 -0.11 10.28 -28.36
C GLY A 98 -0.41 9.58 -27.06
N CYS A 99 -1.70 9.37 -26.81
CA CYS A 99 -2.22 8.65 -25.66
C CYS A 99 -3.15 7.54 -26.15
N ASP A 100 -3.25 6.48 -25.34
CA ASP A 100 -4.25 5.44 -25.58
C ASP A 100 -5.48 5.72 -24.72
N ASN A 101 -6.65 5.23 -25.14
CA ASN A 101 -7.91 5.47 -24.44
C ASN A 101 -8.55 4.15 -24.06
N ILE A 102 -9.02 4.08 -22.80
CA ILE A 102 -9.86 3.00 -22.29
C ILE A 102 -11.24 3.59 -22.05
N LYS A 103 -12.25 3.02 -22.70
CA LYS A 103 -13.64 3.42 -22.54
C LYS A 103 -14.44 2.25 -21.95
N ILE A 104 -14.99 2.45 -20.75
CA ILE A 104 -15.61 1.41 -19.92
C ILE A 104 -16.90 1.92 -19.26
N SER A 105 -17.71 1.00 -18.77
CA SER A 105 -18.85 1.30 -17.89
C SER A 105 -18.46 1.16 -16.41
N ARG A 106 -19.08 1.93 -15.53
CA ARG A 106 -18.82 1.81 -14.10
C ARG A 106 -19.31 0.47 -13.54
N GLU A 107 -20.44 -0.03 -14.03
CA GLU A 107 -21.07 -1.27 -13.54
C GLU A 107 -20.23 -2.52 -13.88
N ASN A 108 -19.46 -2.51 -14.98
CA ASN A 108 -18.63 -3.62 -15.42
C ASN A 108 -17.15 -3.24 -15.53
N CYS A 109 -16.73 -2.29 -14.69
CA CYS A 109 -15.41 -1.65 -14.78
C CYS A 109 -14.26 -2.68 -14.83
N LEU A 110 -14.26 -3.68 -13.95
CA LEU A 110 -13.19 -4.68 -13.86
C LEU A 110 -13.12 -5.55 -15.12
N GLU A 111 -14.24 -6.14 -15.53
CA GLU A 111 -14.26 -7.07 -16.67
C GLU A 111 -13.97 -6.38 -18.01
N GLU A 112 -14.45 -5.14 -18.18
CA GLU A 112 -14.14 -4.34 -19.35
C GLU A 112 -12.68 -3.88 -19.36
N SER A 113 -12.15 -3.49 -18.20
CA SER A 113 -10.74 -3.08 -18.07
C SER A 113 -9.77 -4.20 -18.39
N ILE A 114 -10.04 -5.46 -17.96
CA ILE A 114 -9.23 -6.62 -18.29
C ILE A 114 -9.13 -6.82 -19.83
N LYS A 115 -10.24 -6.57 -20.55
CA LYS A 115 -10.25 -6.70 -22.00
C LYS A 115 -9.59 -5.51 -22.72
N GLU A 116 -9.82 -4.30 -22.23
CA GLU A 116 -9.32 -3.08 -22.87
C GLU A 116 -7.82 -2.86 -22.64
N ILE A 117 -7.28 -3.31 -21.48
CA ILE A 117 -5.86 -3.16 -21.16
C ILE A 117 -4.95 -3.91 -22.15
N GLU A 118 -5.46 -4.98 -22.78
CA GLU A 118 -4.73 -5.76 -23.78
C GLU A 118 -4.53 -4.98 -25.09
N LYS A 119 -5.31 -3.93 -25.31
CA LYS A 119 -5.31 -3.15 -26.55
C LYS A 119 -4.46 -1.88 -26.45
N VAL A 120 -3.96 -1.55 -25.25
CA VAL A 120 -3.25 -0.30 -24.99
C VAL A 120 -1.77 -0.57 -24.67
N ASN A 121 -0.94 0.42 -25.01
CA ASN A 121 0.47 0.41 -24.63
C ASN A 121 0.64 1.10 -23.27
N LEU A 122 0.93 0.32 -22.22
CA LEU A 122 1.06 0.84 -20.85
C LEU A 122 2.23 1.84 -20.67
N TRP A 123 3.17 1.91 -21.63
CA TRP A 123 4.23 2.93 -21.65
C TRP A 123 3.76 4.31 -22.09
N LYS A 124 2.56 4.38 -22.70
CA LYS A 124 1.89 5.64 -23.04
C LYS A 124 1.02 6.16 -21.89
N GLU A 125 0.67 7.44 -21.96
CA GLU A 125 -0.44 7.97 -21.18
C GLU A 125 -1.72 7.22 -21.56
N VAL A 126 -2.45 6.72 -20.55
CA VAL A 126 -3.75 6.07 -20.74
C VAL A 126 -4.83 6.99 -20.19
N LYS A 127 -5.79 7.38 -21.03
CA LYS A 127 -6.94 8.16 -20.63
C LYS A 127 -8.14 7.26 -20.40
N ILE A 128 -8.82 7.48 -19.31
CA ILE A 128 -10.03 6.74 -18.93
C ILE A 128 -11.25 7.59 -19.23
N SER A 129 -12.28 6.97 -19.79
CA SER A 129 -13.61 7.57 -19.95
C SER A 129 -14.68 6.56 -19.55
N PHE A 130 -15.63 7.02 -18.74
CA PHE A 130 -16.79 6.22 -18.38
C PHE A 130 -17.95 6.47 -19.33
N ASN A 131 -18.63 5.40 -19.74
CA ASN A 131 -19.77 5.49 -20.64
C ASN A 131 -20.88 6.35 -20.03
N GLY A 132 -21.40 7.31 -20.82
CA GLY A 132 -22.48 8.20 -20.36
C GLY A 132 -22.03 9.42 -19.57
N GLU A 133 -20.72 9.55 -19.26
CA GLU A 133 -20.20 10.71 -18.55
C GLU A 133 -19.52 11.69 -19.50
N VAL A 134 -19.85 12.98 -19.34
CA VAL A 134 -19.16 14.06 -20.04
C VAL A 134 -18.10 14.60 -19.10
N SER A 135 -16.86 14.14 -19.26
CA SER A 135 -15.78 14.62 -18.41
C SER A 135 -14.56 15.00 -19.24
N TYR A 136 -13.96 16.14 -18.88
CA TYR A 136 -12.62 16.48 -19.34
C TYR A 136 -11.62 15.79 -18.39
N ASP A 137 -11.00 14.70 -18.88
CA ASP A 137 -10.02 13.97 -18.08
C ASP A 137 -8.74 14.79 -17.96
N ALA A 138 -8.57 15.42 -16.79
CA ALA A 138 -7.29 15.98 -16.37
C ALA A 138 -6.48 14.97 -15.55
N GLY A 139 -6.81 13.66 -15.63
CA GLY A 139 -6.16 12.55 -14.95
C GLY A 139 -6.80 12.15 -13.60
N GLY A 140 -7.92 12.75 -13.22
CA GLY A 140 -8.72 12.33 -12.05
C GLY A 140 -9.36 10.98 -12.29
N LEU A 141 -9.95 10.79 -13.46
CA LEU A 141 -10.60 9.53 -13.85
C LEU A 141 -9.63 8.35 -13.88
N PHE A 142 -8.37 8.58 -14.23
CA PHE A 142 -7.35 7.52 -14.22
C PHE A 142 -7.07 7.02 -12.80
N ARG A 143 -6.96 7.92 -11.81
CA ARG A 143 -6.80 7.54 -10.40
C ARG A 143 -8.06 6.88 -9.83
N GLU A 144 -9.22 7.43 -10.17
CA GLU A 144 -10.51 6.85 -9.80
C GLU A 144 -10.68 5.44 -10.35
N TRP A 145 -10.27 5.22 -11.60
CA TRP A 145 -10.26 3.90 -12.24
C TRP A 145 -9.44 2.88 -11.42
N PHE A 146 -8.23 3.24 -10.98
CA PHE A 146 -7.44 2.37 -10.11
C PHE A 146 -8.17 2.02 -8.81
N ILE A 147 -8.82 3.00 -8.20
CA ILE A 147 -9.56 2.79 -6.93
C ILE A 147 -10.71 1.82 -7.16
N ILE A 148 -11.54 2.06 -8.18
CA ILE A 148 -12.67 1.17 -8.52
C ILE A 148 -12.17 -0.26 -8.78
N LEU A 149 -11.08 -0.42 -9.54
CA LEU A 149 -10.52 -1.74 -9.83
C LEU A 149 -10.07 -2.48 -8.59
N ILE A 150 -9.38 -1.80 -7.66
CA ILE A 150 -8.93 -2.41 -6.41
C ILE A 150 -10.12 -2.78 -5.53
N GLU A 151 -11.12 -1.89 -5.38
CA GLU A 151 -12.34 -2.17 -4.63
C GLU A 151 -13.10 -3.36 -5.22
N GLU A 152 -13.20 -3.48 -6.55
CA GLU A 152 -13.83 -4.64 -7.20
C GLU A 152 -13.05 -5.93 -6.96
N LEU A 153 -11.71 -5.91 -7.07
CA LEU A 153 -10.86 -7.07 -6.81
C LEU A 153 -10.91 -7.53 -5.36
N GLU A 154 -11.16 -6.61 -4.41
CA GLU A 154 -11.24 -6.89 -2.97
C GLU A 154 -12.59 -7.41 -2.51
N LYS A 155 -13.61 -7.39 -3.36
CA LYS A 155 -14.94 -7.90 -3.00
C LYS A 155 -14.87 -9.37 -2.58
N LYS A 156 -15.56 -9.71 -1.49
CA LYS A 156 -15.60 -11.09 -0.97
C LYS A 156 -16.14 -12.09 -1.99
N GLU A 157 -17.06 -11.66 -2.83
CA GLU A 157 -17.67 -12.47 -3.89
C GLU A 157 -16.65 -12.90 -4.94
N MET A 158 -15.58 -12.12 -5.11
CA MET A 158 -14.47 -12.46 -6.00
C MET A 158 -13.62 -13.61 -5.48
N ASN A 159 -13.59 -13.85 -4.18
CA ASN A 159 -12.80 -14.89 -3.51
C ASN A 159 -11.31 -14.91 -3.91
N LEU A 160 -10.74 -13.74 -4.22
CA LEU A 160 -9.34 -13.62 -4.65
C LEU A 160 -8.39 -13.48 -3.47
N PHE A 161 -8.84 -12.80 -2.40
CA PHE A 161 -8.01 -12.43 -1.26
C PHE A 161 -8.69 -12.76 0.06
N GLU A 162 -7.86 -12.98 1.07
CA GLU A 162 -8.27 -13.07 2.46
C GLU A 162 -7.50 -12.01 3.25
N LYS A 163 -8.20 -11.22 4.07
CA LYS A 163 -7.55 -10.27 4.98
C LYS A 163 -6.83 -11.04 6.07
N THR A 164 -5.61 -10.63 6.39
CA THR A 164 -4.90 -11.17 7.55
C THR A 164 -5.56 -10.66 8.83
N GLU A 165 -5.62 -11.50 9.87
CA GLU A 165 -6.25 -11.13 11.15
C GLU A 165 -5.52 -9.98 11.88
N ASN A 166 -4.24 -9.79 11.61
CA ASN A 166 -3.38 -8.83 12.30
C ASN A 166 -3.12 -7.53 11.53
N ASP A 167 -3.52 -7.45 10.28
CA ASP A 167 -3.29 -6.28 9.43
C ASP A 167 -4.49 -6.06 8.51
N GLU A 168 -5.31 -5.06 8.82
CA GLU A 168 -6.50 -4.73 8.03
C GLU A 168 -6.17 -4.26 6.60
N ILE A 169 -4.90 -3.90 6.36
CA ILE A 169 -4.45 -3.32 5.10
C ILE A 169 -3.77 -4.37 4.22
N SER A 170 -3.20 -5.43 4.80
CA SER A 170 -2.50 -6.48 4.05
C SER A 170 -3.41 -7.64 3.73
N TYR A 171 -3.23 -8.17 2.53
CA TYR A 171 -3.98 -9.31 2.03
C TYR A 171 -3.06 -10.48 1.73
N THR A 172 -3.53 -11.68 2.07
CA THR A 172 -2.96 -12.94 1.54
C THR A 172 -3.84 -13.45 0.43
N PHE A 173 -3.35 -14.41 -0.35
CA PHE A 173 -4.19 -15.11 -1.29
C PHE A 173 -5.25 -15.93 -0.58
N TYR A 174 -6.42 -16.01 -1.20
CA TYR A 174 -7.52 -16.81 -0.67
C TYR A 174 -7.09 -18.29 -0.52
N LYS A 175 -7.24 -18.83 0.70
CA LYS A 175 -6.72 -20.18 1.05
C LYS A 175 -7.34 -21.30 0.21
N ASN A 176 -8.57 -21.13 -0.22
CA ASN A 176 -9.41 -22.13 -0.87
C ASN A 176 -9.60 -21.88 -2.37
N LEU A 177 -8.74 -21.05 -3.00
CA LEU A 177 -8.77 -20.88 -4.44
C LEU A 177 -8.67 -22.24 -5.13
N ASP A 178 -9.73 -22.62 -5.83
CA ASP A 178 -9.73 -23.85 -6.62
C ASP A 178 -8.66 -23.74 -7.70
N LYS A 179 -7.65 -24.61 -7.61
CA LYS A 179 -6.54 -24.70 -8.58
C LYS A 179 -7.03 -24.95 -10.02
N ASN A 180 -8.27 -25.45 -10.17
CA ASN A 180 -8.88 -25.73 -11.47
C ASN A 180 -9.68 -24.53 -12.01
N SER A 181 -9.87 -23.47 -11.24
CA SER A 181 -10.60 -22.28 -11.70
C SER A 181 -9.69 -21.36 -12.52
N THR A 182 -9.62 -21.64 -13.82
CA THR A 182 -8.85 -20.82 -14.80
C THR A 182 -9.30 -19.35 -14.83
N TRP A 183 -10.52 -19.08 -14.36
CA TRP A 183 -11.07 -17.71 -14.31
C TRP A 183 -10.32 -16.77 -13.37
N SER A 184 -9.78 -17.29 -12.26
CA SER A 184 -9.06 -16.47 -11.28
C SER A 184 -7.68 -16.01 -11.79
N PHE A 185 -7.03 -16.79 -12.66
CA PHE A 185 -5.69 -16.49 -13.16
C PHE A 185 -5.64 -15.19 -13.96
N LYS A 186 -6.68 -14.87 -14.73
CA LYS A 186 -6.76 -13.60 -15.46
C LYS A 186 -6.70 -12.37 -14.54
N TYR A 187 -7.28 -12.47 -13.34
CA TYR A 187 -7.25 -11.36 -12.37
C TYR A 187 -5.86 -11.16 -11.79
N PHE A 188 -5.14 -12.24 -11.48
CA PHE A 188 -3.76 -12.14 -10.99
C PHE A 188 -2.79 -11.61 -12.06
N GLU A 189 -2.95 -12.01 -13.31
CA GLU A 189 -2.19 -11.42 -14.42
C GLU A 189 -2.54 -9.92 -14.59
N PHE A 190 -3.81 -9.58 -14.51
CA PHE A 190 -4.26 -8.17 -14.55
C PHE A 190 -3.68 -7.34 -13.40
N ILE A 191 -3.65 -7.89 -12.18
CA ILE A 191 -3.00 -7.24 -11.03
C ILE A 191 -1.52 -6.95 -11.33
N GLY A 192 -0.81 -7.89 -11.94
CA GLY A 192 0.57 -7.67 -12.39
C GLY A 192 0.70 -6.50 -13.39
N LYS A 193 -0.24 -6.36 -14.33
CA LYS A 193 -0.30 -5.24 -15.28
C LYS A 193 -0.62 -3.91 -14.57
N LEU A 194 -1.53 -3.93 -13.58
CA LEU A 194 -1.80 -2.75 -12.75
C LEU A 194 -0.56 -2.33 -11.93
N MET A 195 0.17 -3.28 -11.36
CA MET A 195 1.45 -3.00 -10.70
C MET A 195 2.46 -2.38 -11.66
N ALA A 196 2.59 -2.91 -12.88
CA ALA A 196 3.47 -2.32 -13.90
C ALA A 196 3.06 -0.88 -14.20
N LYS A 197 1.76 -0.64 -14.44
CA LYS A 197 1.23 0.69 -14.77
C LYS A 197 1.40 1.67 -13.61
N SER A 198 1.20 1.22 -12.36
CA SER A 198 1.43 2.06 -11.17
C SER A 198 2.90 2.51 -11.07
N ILE A 199 3.85 1.62 -11.35
CA ILE A 199 5.28 1.93 -11.36
C ILE A 199 5.62 2.88 -12.51
N ILE A 200 5.11 2.64 -13.72
CA ILE A 200 5.36 3.46 -14.91
C ILE A 200 4.84 4.88 -14.73
N ASP A 201 3.67 5.04 -14.14
CA ASP A 201 3.05 6.35 -13.93
C ASP A 201 3.36 6.98 -12.56
N ASN A 202 4.15 6.28 -11.72
CA ASN A 202 4.47 6.70 -10.35
C ASN A 202 3.20 7.01 -9.52
N ILE A 203 2.19 6.16 -9.67
CA ILE A 203 0.93 6.24 -8.92
C ILE A 203 0.91 5.11 -7.91
N THR A 204 0.66 5.43 -6.65
CA THR A 204 0.50 4.42 -5.62
C THR A 204 -0.89 3.79 -5.67
N ILE A 205 -0.94 2.46 -5.57
CA ILE A 205 -2.19 1.71 -5.51
C ILE A 205 -2.44 1.20 -4.08
N ASN A 206 -3.69 1.17 -3.67
CA ASN A 206 -4.05 0.74 -2.32
C ASN A 206 -4.28 -0.78 -2.25
N LEU A 207 -3.39 -1.56 -2.85
CA LEU A 207 -3.41 -3.03 -2.82
C LEU A 207 -2.20 -3.52 -2.04
N SER A 208 -2.32 -3.54 -0.71
CA SER A 208 -1.23 -3.94 0.18
C SER A 208 -1.26 -5.44 0.41
N PHE A 209 -0.44 -6.14 -0.35
CA PHE A 209 -0.22 -7.55 -0.10
C PHE A 209 0.64 -7.78 1.15
N ASN A 210 0.44 -8.93 1.74
CA ASN A 210 1.35 -9.47 2.72
C ASN A 210 2.79 -9.59 2.13
N SER A 211 3.81 -9.44 2.95
CA SER A 211 5.22 -9.47 2.56
C SER A 211 5.63 -10.74 1.81
N LEU A 212 4.94 -11.87 2.06
CA LEU A 212 5.11 -13.13 1.31
C LEU A 212 5.03 -12.91 -0.20
N ILE A 213 4.03 -12.15 -0.64
CA ILE A 213 3.75 -11.96 -2.07
C ILE A 213 4.88 -11.18 -2.74
N TYR A 214 5.34 -10.09 -2.13
CA TYR A 214 6.47 -9.31 -2.65
C TYR A 214 7.77 -10.13 -2.68
N LYS A 215 8.03 -10.94 -1.64
CA LYS A 215 9.17 -11.87 -1.61
C LYS A 215 9.08 -12.88 -2.74
N LEU A 216 7.93 -13.48 -2.98
CA LEU A 216 7.73 -14.46 -4.06
C LEU A 216 7.80 -13.81 -5.45
N ILE A 217 7.33 -12.56 -5.63
CA ILE A 217 7.52 -11.82 -6.90
C ILE A 217 9.00 -11.66 -7.22
N LEU A 218 9.85 -11.48 -6.19
CA LEU A 218 11.30 -11.35 -6.34
C LEU A 218 12.06 -12.68 -6.35
N ASP A 219 11.37 -13.82 -6.19
CA ASP A 219 11.94 -15.16 -5.99
C ASP A 219 12.85 -15.24 -4.74
N GLU A 220 12.55 -14.45 -3.70
CA GLU A 220 13.25 -14.53 -2.43
C GLU A 220 12.84 -15.79 -1.66
N LYS A 221 13.82 -16.40 -0.97
CA LYS A 221 13.54 -17.55 -0.10
C LYS A 221 12.82 -17.09 1.16
N ILE A 222 11.71 -17.75 1.51
CA ILE A 222 10.99 -17.51 2.75
C ILE A 222 11.68 -18.28 3.88
N LYS A 223 11.98 -17.59 4.98
CA LYS A 223 12.60 -18.14 6.18
C LYS A 223 11.58 -18.22 7.32
N PHE A 224 11.92 -18.98 8.37
CA PHE A 224 11.06 -19.09 9.55
C PHE A 224 10.75 -17.72 10.18
N GLU A 225 11.76 -16.83 10.29
CA GLU A 225 11.61 -15.50 10.86
C GLU A 225 10.65 -14.59 10.07
N ASP A 226 10.49 -14.84 8.78
CA ASP A 226 9.56 -14.08 7.94
C ASP A 226 8.11 -14.33 8.32
N LEU A 227 7.80 -15.51 8.87
CA LEU A 227 6.45 -15.85 9.32
C LEU A 227 5.91 -14.88 10.36
N LYS A 228 6.77 -14.24 11.13
CA LYS A 228 6.37 -13.20 12.09
C LYS A 228 5.55 -12.08 11.42
N PHE A 229 5.84 -11.78 10.17
CA PHE A 229 5.18 -10.72 9.39
C PHE A 229 4.16 -11.26 8.38
N ILE A 230 4.18 -12.57 8.12
CA ILE A 230 3.32 -13.23 7.13
C ILE A 230 2.09 -13.81 7.82
N ASP A 231 2.31 -14.56 8.89
CA ASP A 231 1.27 -15.24 9.67
C ASP A 231 1.76 -15.38 11.11
N THR A 232 1.37 -14.43 11.97
CA THR A 232 1.80 -14.35 13.36
C THR A 232 1.34 -15.56 14.19
N TYR A 233 0.16 -16.12 13.87
CA TYR A 233 -0.34 -17.32 14.57
C TYR A 233 0.50 -18.53 14.22
N LEU A 234 0.75 -18.76 12.93
CA LEU A 234 1.62 -19.84 12.50
C LEU A 234 3.02 -19.68 13.09
N TYR A 235 3.58 -18.47 13.06
CA TYR A 235 4.88 -18.19 13.66
C TYR A 235 4.90 -18.56 15.14
N SER A 236 3.93 -18.07 15.92
CA SER A 236 3.87 -18.32 17.37
C SER A 236 3.67 -19.80 17.71
N SER A 237 2.82 -20.49 16.93
CA SER A 237 2.58 -21.92 17.07
C SER A 237 3.85 -22.73 16.79
N LEU A 238 4.52 -22.49 15.66
CA LEU A 238 5.75 -23.19 15.32
C LEU A 238 6.91 -22.85 16.25
N LEU A 239 6.98 -21.60 16.73
CA LEU A 239 7.96 -21.19 17.75
C LEU A 239 7.76 -21.93 19.06
N SER A 240 6.51 -22.14 19.49
CA SER A 240 6.20 -22.92 20.69
C SER A 240 6.66 -24.37 20.52
N LEU A 241 6.39 -24.99 19.38
CA LEU A 241 6.87 -26.36 19.08
C LEU A 241 8.40 -26.45 19.10
N LYS A 242 9.09 -25.44 18.55
CA LYS A 242 10.56 -25.38 18.50
C LYS A 242 11.20 -25.31 19.90
N HIS A 243 10.50 -24.78 20.88
CA HIS A 243 10.98 -24.67 22.28
C HIS A 243 10.54 -25.83 23.17
N MET A 244 9.74 -26.78 22.68
CA MET A 244 9.32 -27.97 23.43
C MET A 244 10.45 -28.96 23.58
N LYS A 245 10.41 -29.71 24.66
CA LYS A 245 11.32 -30.82 24.87
C LYS A 245 10.91 -32.00 23.98
N PRO A 246 11.83 -32.87 23.61
CA PRO A 246 11.52 -34.04 22.76
C PRO A 246 10.41 -34.93 23.35
N GLU A 247 10.37 -35.08 24.68
CA GLU A 247 9.35 -35.89 25.35
C GLU A 247 7.95 -35.24 25.24
N GLU A 248 7.86 -33.90 25.30
CA GLU A 248 6.62 -33.17 25.17
C GLU A 248 6.12 -33.21 23.71
N LEU A 249 7.02 -33.09 22.73
CA LEU A 249 6.74 -33.21 21.32
C LEU A 249 6.20 -34.62 20.97
N ASP A 250 6.79 -35.65 21.58
CA ASP A 250 6.36 -37.03 21.34
C ASP A 250 4.94 -37.29 21.86
N MET A 251 4.56 -36.65 22.99
CA MET A 251 3.20 -36.73 23.55
C MET A 251 2.15 -36.00 22.71
N MET A 252 2.53 -35.02 21.88
CA MET A 252 1.58 -34.25 21.09
C MET A 252 1.09 -34.97 19.81
N GLU A 253 1.71 -36.09 19.44
CA GLU A 253 1.33 -36.86 18.25
C GLU A 253 1.17 -36.01 16.98
N ILE A 254 2.16 -35.15 16.69
CA ILE A 254 2.16 -34.29 15.52
C ILE A 254 2.60 -35.12 14.31
N TYR A 255 1.84 -35.01 13.20
CA TYR A 255 2.10 -35.67 11.92
C TYR A 255 2.47 -34.65 10.84
N TYR A 256 3.06 -35.11 9.73
CA TYR A 256 3.40 -34.23 8.60
C TYR A 256 2.17 -33.86 7.77
N THR A 257 1.19 -33.25 8.45
CA THR A 257 -0.08 -32.79 7.86
C THR A 257 -0.34 -31.32 8.17
N TYR A 258 -1.24 -30.74 7.38
CA TYR A 258 -1.84 -29.43 7.60
C TYR A 258 -3.34 -29.50 7.51
N GLN A 259 -4.01 -29.13 8.60
CA GLN A 259 -5.46 -29.05 8.65
C GLN A 259 -5.91 -27.61 8.52
N TYR A 260 -6.95 -27.39 7.73
CA TYR A 260 -7.60 -26.09 7.57
C TYR A 260 -9.08 -26.28 7.28
N GLU A 261 -9.88 -25.26 7.57
CA GLU A 261 -11.28 -25.20 7.23
C GLU A 261 -11.46 -24.60 5.84
N ASP A 262 -12.19 -25.31 4.97
CA ASP A 262 -12.52 -24.81 3.63
C ASP A 262 -13.68 -23.79 3.65
N SER A 263 -13.99 -23.20 2.51
CA SER A 263 -15.07 -22.21 2.35
C SER A 263 -16.47 -22.71 2.77
N ASN A 264 -16.64 -24.02 2.92
CA ASN A 264 -17.90 -24.68 3.30
C ASN A 264 -17.91 -25.08 4.78
N GLY A 265 -16.89 -24.71 5.56
CA GLY A 265 -16.75 -25.10 6.96
C GLY A 265 -16.29 -26.53 7.17
N LYS A 266 -15.79 -27.21 6.13
CA LYS A 266 -15.28 -28.59 6.22
C LYS A 266 -13.79 -28.58 6.54
N ILE A 267 -13.38 -29.36 7.54
CA ILE A 267 -11.97 -29.59 7.82
C ILE A 267 -11.35 -30.43 6.70
N VAL A 268 -10.32 -29.90 6.10
CA VAL A 268 -9.51 -30.54 5.06
C VAL A 268 -8.12 -30.79 5.63
N THR A 269 -7.59 -31.98 5.39
CA THR A 269 -6.22 -32.36 5.76
C THR A 269 -5.40 -32.52 4.49
N ASP A 270 -4.33 -31.75 4.37
CA ASP A 270 -3.35 -31.88 3.30
C ASP A 270 -2.05 -32.46 3.87
N GLU A 271 -1.43 -33.39 3.17
CA GLU A 271 -0.12 -33.94 3.53
C GLU A 271 1.01 -32.97 3.16
N LEU A 272 1.95 -32.79 4.06
CA LEU A 272 3.16 -31.97 3.84
C LEU A 272 4.25 -32.75 3.07
N ILE A 273 4.23 -34.08 3.23
CA ILE A 273 5.07 -35.06 2.53
C ILE A 273 4.19 -36.25 2.14
N GLU A 274 4.62 -37.07 1.22
CA GLU A 274 3.91 -38.30 0.82
C GLU A 274 3.79 -39.25 2.01
N GLY A 275 2.57 -39.71 2.32
CA GLY A 275 2.27 -40.54 3.48
C GLY A 275 2.37 -39.82 4.83
N GLY A 276 2.32 -38.49 4.80
CA GLY A 276 2.50 -37.66 5.99
C GLY A 276 1.46 -37.85 7.08
N GLU A 277 0.29 -38.40 6.76
CA GLU A 277 -0.75 -38.75 7.76
C GLU A 277 -0.30 -39.86 8.72
N ASP A 278 0.58 -40.75 8.26
CA ASP A 278 1.10 -41.87 9.05
C ASP A 278 2.50 -41.61 9.64
N ILE A 279 3.16 -40.54 9.23
CA ILE A 279 4.53 -40.19 9.65
C ILE A 279 4.51 -39.16 10.77
N LYS A 280 4.87 -39.61 11.98
CA LYS A 280 5.01 -38.74 13.14
C LYS A 280 6.23 -37.83 13.02
N VAL A 281 6.08 -36.58 13.44
CA VAL A 281 7.16 -35.58 13.44
C VAL A 281 8.16 -35.93 14.54
N THR A 282 9.40 -36.20 14.14
CA THR A 282 10.54 -36.41 15.04
C THR A 282 11.57 -35.28 14.94
N ASP A 283 11.57 -34.54 13.83
CA ASP A 283 12.41 -33.37 13.57
C ASP A 283 11.53 -32.14 13.35
N ILE A 284 11.53 -31.25 14.31
CA ILE A 284 10.69 -30.05 14.26
C ILE A 284 11.20 -29.02 13.23
N GLU A 285 12.50 -28.97 12.98
CA GLU A 285 13.05 -28.04 11.97
C GLU A 285 12.64 -28.49 10.57
N ASP A 286 12.67 -29.80 10.28
CA ASP A 286 12.18 -30.33 9.01
C ASP A 286 10.66 -30.11 8.88
N TYR A 287 9.89 -30.31 9.93
CA TYR A 287 8.46 -30.01 9.91
C TYR A 287 8.18 -28.54 9.60
N ILE A 288 8.91 -27.61 10.23
CA ILE A 288 8.79 -26.18 9.97
C ILE A 288 9.11 -25.88 8.49
N ASP A 289 10.18 -26.43 7.96
CA ASP A 289 10.54 -26.25 6.55
C ASP A 289 9.45 -26.79 5.61
N LYS A 290 8.87 -27.96 5.88
CA LYS A 290 7.76 -28.52 5.10
C LYS A 290 6.51 -27.62 5.17
N ARG A 291 6.19 -27.07 6.35
CA ARG A 291 5.06 -26.13 6.52
C ARG A 291 5.25 -24.86 5.70
N ILE A 292 6.44 -24.27 5.74
CA ILE A 292 6.77 -23.07 4.95
C ILE A 292 6.70 -23.40 3.45
N ASN A 293 7.30 -24.52 3.03
CA ASN A 293 7.31 -24.92 1.63
C ASN A 293 5.88 -25.20 1.11
N TYR A 294 5.00 -25.77 1.93
CA TYR A 294 3.60 -25.96 1.58
C TYR A 294 2.88 -24.62 1.31
N MET A 295 3.03 -23.65 2.22
CA MET A 295 2.47 -22.32 2.07
C MET A 295 3.01 -21.61 0.81
N VAL A 296 4.32 -21.65 0.61
CA VAL A 296 4.99 -21.08 -0.57
C VAL A 296 4.50 -21.74 -1.86
N LYS A 297 4.38 -23.06 -1.90
CA LYS A 297 3.91 -23.79 -3.08
C LYS A 297 2.51 -23.38 -3.49
N LYS A 298 1.59 -23.18 -2.52
CA LYS A 298 0.23 -22.71 -2.80
C LYS A 298 0.20 -21.27 -3.32
N ALA A 299 0.95 -20.37 -2.70
CA ALA A 299 1.00 -18.96 -3.10
C ALA A 299 1.71 -18.78 -4.46
N LYS A 300 2.75 -19.56 -4.73
CA LYS A 300 3.60 -19.40 -5.93
C LYS A 300 2.83 -19.52 -7.23
N VAL A 301 1.88 -20.42 -7.32
CA VAL A 301 1.06 -20.61 -8.54
C VAL A 301 0.36 -19.32 -8.94
N LEU A 302 -0.17 -18.57 -7.97
CA LEU A 302 -0.88 -17.31 -8.23
C LEU A 302 0.10 -16.16 -8.49
N VAL A 303 1.23 -16.15 -7.77
CA VAL A 303 2.29 -15.15 -7.97
C VAL A 303 2.91 -15.25 -9.37
N GLU A 304 3.00 -16.42 -9.96
CA GLU A 304 3.49 -16.60 -11.34
C GLU A 304 2.64 -15.83 -12.36
N TYR A 305 1.32 -15.72 -12.14
CA TYR A 305 0.46 -14.90 -12.99
C TYR A 305 0.67 -13.39 -12.74
N ILE A 306 0.86 -12.97 -11.47
CA ILE A 306 1.25 -11.58 -11.17
C ILE A 306 2.58 -11.24 -11.84
N GLN A 307 3.57 -12.13 -11.72
CA GLN A 307 4.87 -11.98 -12.37
C GLN A 307 4.73 -11.86 -13.89
N LYS A 308 3.88 -12.69 -14.51
CA LYS A 308 3.61 -12.60 -15.94
C LYS A 308 3.14 -11.20 -16.32
N GLY A 309 2.07 -10.69 -15.70
CA GLY A 309 1.55 -9.37 -16.00
C GLY A 309 2.53 -8.22 -15.72
N LEU A 310 3.33 -8.31 -14.65
CA LEU A 310 4.32 -7.30 -14.29
C LEU A 310 5.52 -7.31 -15.25
N PHE A 311 6.06 -8.48 -15.55
CA PHE A 311 7.30 -8.63 -16.34
C PHE A 311 7.08 -8.52 -17.84
N ASP A 312 5.84 -8.57 -18.32
CA ASP A 312 5.51 -8.24 -19.72
C ASP A 312 5.86 -6.79 -20.05
N TYR A 313 5.83 -5.90 -19.06
CA TYR A 313 6.11 -4.47 -19.24
C TYR A 313 7.45 -4.05 -18.63
N ILE A 314 7.76 -4.48 -17.41
CA ILE A 314 8.99 -4.10 -16.71
C ILE A 314 9.90 -5.33 -16.62
N PRO A 315 11.09 -5.33 -17.25
CA PRO A 315 11.95 -6.49 -17.26
C PRO A 315 12.27 -7.01 -15.84
N ARG A 316 12.28 -8.32 -15.71
CA ARG A 316 12.53 -9.02 -14.43
C ARG A 316 13.80 -8.54 -13.71
N TYR A 317 14.88 -8.26 -14.44
CA TYR A 317 16.15 -7.81 -13.85
C TYR A 317 16.05 -6.42 -13.20
N VAL A 318 15.13 -5.56 -13.68
CA VAL A 318 14.88 -4.23 -13.10
C VAL A 318 14.19 -4.40 -11.75
N ILE A 319 13.11 -5.16 -11.70
CA ILE A 319 12.34 -5.39 -10.47
C ILE A 319 13.14 -6.20 -9.44
N LYS A 320 13.87 -7.25 -9.86
CA LYS A 320 14.69 -8.08 -8.97
C LYS A 320 15.93 -7.37 -8.39
N SER A 321 16.18 -6.13 -8.79
CA SER A 321 17.20 -5.31 -8.14
C SER A 321 16.72 -4.72 -6.79
N LEU A 322 15.42 -4.74 -6.53
CA LEU A 322 14.79 -4.34 -5.27
C LEU A 322 14.78 -5.50 -4.27
N ASN A 323 14.62 -5.17 -2.99
CA ASN A 323 14.12 -6.10 -2.00
C ASN A 323 12.58 -6.01 -1.90
N SER A 324 11.95 -6.96 -1.19
CA SER A 324 10.49 -7.05 -1.09
C SER A 324 9.84 -5.79 -0.48
N TYR A 325 10.48 -5.18 0.51
CA TYR A 325 9.99 -3.95 1.13
C TYR A 325 10.10 -2.74 0.17
N GLU A 326 11.20 -2.62 -0.59
CA GLU A 326 11.35 -1.58 -1.60
C GLU A 326 10.32 -1.71 -2.72
N LEU A 327 10.00 -2.95 -3.12
CA LEU A 327 8.96 -3.23 -4.12
C LEU A 327 7.57 -2.84 -3.60
N GLU A 328 7.25 -3.18 -2.36
CA GLU A 328 6.01 -2.76 -1.71
C GLU A 328 5.90 -1.23 -1.68
N LEU A 329 6.94 -0.54 -1.20
CA LEU A 329 6.95 0.93 -1.14
C LEU A 329 6.83 1.57 -2.52
N LEU A 330 7.39 0.95 -3.55
CA LEU A 330 7.32 1.46 -4.93
C LEU A 330 5.90 1.38 -5.47
N ILE A 331 5.17 0.30 -5.16
CA ILE A 331 3.81 0.05 -5.64
C ILE A 331 2.78 0.74 -4.75
N CYS A 332 2.87 0.54 -3.45
CA CYS A 332 1.83 0.99 -2.50
C CYS A 332 2.14 2.33 -1.85
N GLY A 333 3.40 2.80 -1.89
CA GLY A 333 3.84 3.98 -1.16
C GLY A 333 4.08 3.74 0.33
N ARG A 334 4.48 4.79 1.02
CA ARG A 334 4.75 4.74 2.47
C ARG A 334 3.43 4.60 3.24
N PRO A 335 3.33 3.66 4.19
CA PRO A 335 2.11 3.45 4.98
C PRO A 335 1.87 4.54 6.01
N PHE A 336 2.93 5.21 6.46
CA PHE A 336 2.88 6.26 7.48
C PHE A 336 2.92 7.66 6.86
N ILE A 337 2.00 8.52 7.30
CA ILE A 337 1.91 9.92 6.86
C ILE A 337 2.53 10.81 7.93
N ASP A 338 3.69 11.41 7.62
CA ASP A 338 4.28 12.46 8.44
C ASP A 338 3.68 13.82 8.09
N VAL A 339 2.87 14.36 9.00
CA VAL A 339 2.19 15.64 8.81
C VAL A 339 3.18 16.82 8.77
N ASN A 340 4.36 16.71 9.42
CA ASN A 340 5.39 17.74 9.34
C ASN A 340 6.01 17.78 7.94
N GLU A 341 6.37 16.60 7.39
CA GLU A 341 6.85 16.49 6.01
C GLU A 341 5.81 17.03 5.03
N TRP A 342 4.52 16.64 5.22
CA TRP A 342 3.42 17.14 4.40
C TRP A 342 3.32 18.66 4.39
N LYS A 343 3.27 19.28 5.58
CA LYS A 343 3.21 20.72 5.76
C LYS A 343 4.42 21.46 5.19
N GLN A 344 5.63 20.94 5.41
CA GLN A 344 6.88 21.55 4.92
C GLN A 344 6.95 21.60 3.39
N ASN A 345 6.43 20.56 2.73
CA ASN A 345 6.44 20.42 1.27
C ASN A 345 5.19 20.97 0.59
N SER A 346 4.28 21.58 1.36
CA SER A 346 3.08 22.23 0.84
C SER A 346 3.33 23.65 0.36
N ILE A 347 2.61 24.03 -0.69
CA ILE A 347 2.60 25.40 -1.20
C ILE A 347 1.23 26.06 -0.96
N TYR A 348 1.23 27.38 -0.93
CA TYR A 348 0.05 28.18 -0.63
C TYR A 348 -0.19 29.17 -1.76
N LYS A 349 -1.45 29.26 -2.24
CA LYS A 349 -1.84 30.12 -3.36
C LYS A 349 -2.99 31.05 -2.99
N GLY A 350 -3.18 32.07 -3.81
CA GLY A 350 -4.22 33.11 -3.61
C GLY A 350 -3.90 33.98 -2.39
N LYS A 351 -4.83 34.08 -1.46
CA LYS A 351 -4.68 34.87 -0.20
C LYS A 351 -3.97 34.09 0.91
N PHE A 352 -3.57 32.84 0.67
CA PHE A 352 -2.90 32.01 1.67
C PHE A 352 -1.39 32.18 1.64
N SER A 353 -0.82 32.16 2.85
CA SER A 353 0.61 32.11 3.12
C SER A 353 0.85 31.23 4.36
N LYS A 354 2.10 30.88 4.63
CA LYS A 354 2.47 30.13 5.85
C LYS A 354 2.03 30.83 7.15
N SER A 355 1.89 32.16 7.14
CA SER A 355 1.49 32.97 8.29
C SER A 355 -0.02 33.15 8.43
N SER A 356 -0.81 32.83 7.41
CA SER A 356 -2.27 32.98 7.41
C SER A 356 -2.92 32.17 8.52
N SER A 357 -3.82 32.80 9.31
CA SER A 357 -4.52 32.12 10.42
C SER A 357 -5.28 30.87 9.96
N CYS A 358 -5.99 30.96 8.83
CA CYS A 358 -6.73 29.84 8.26
C CYS A 358 -5.80 28.66 7.93
N VAL A 359 -4.60 28.91 7.38
CA VAL A 359 -3.59 27.88 7.09
C VAL A 359 -3.04 27.27 8.38
N LYS A 360 -2.80 28.07 9.42
CA LYS A 360 -2.38 27.56 10.73
C LYS A 360 -3.44 26.65 11.33
N TRP A 361 -4.70 27.08 11.36
CA TRP A 361 -5.82 26.29 11.85
C TRP A 361 -6.01 24.99 11.07
N PHE A 362 -5.88 25.05 9.73
CA PHE A 362 -5.94 23.86 8.88
C PHE A 362 -4.92 22.79 9.33
N TRP A 363 -3.65 23.17 9.44
CA TRP A 363 -2.61 22.22 9.86
C TRP A 363 -2.78 21.78 11.32
N GLU A 364 -3.24 22.64 12.21
CA GLU A 364 -3.57 22.27 13.58
C GLU A 364 -4.66 21.19 13.65
N GLU A 365 -5.66 21.24 12.77
CA GLU A 365 -6.70 20.21 12.70
C GLU A 365 -6.17 18.93 12.03
N ILE A 366 -5.37 19.02 10.97
CA ILE A 366 -4.73 17.82 10.33
C ILE A 366 -3.80 17.11 11.32
N PHE A 367 -3.05 17.83 12.16
CA PHE A 367 -2.19 17.23 13.20
C PHE A 367 -2.94 16.43 14.28
N LYS A 368 -4.24 16.65 14.45
CA LYS A 368 -5.06 15.91 15.41
C LYS A 368 -5.60 14.59 14.87
N LEU A 369 -5.53 14.38 13.57
CA LEU A 369 -6.05 13.20 12.92
C LEU A 369 -5.13 11.99 13.22
N ASP A 370 -5.74 10.84 13.43
CA ASP A 370 -5.05 9.55 13.43
C ASP A 370 -4.62 9.15 12.01
N GLN A 371 -3.82 8.11 11.88
CA GLN A 371 -3.28 7.67 10.57
C GLN A 371 -4.39 7.26 9.60
N GLU A 372 -5.49 6.67 10.08
CA GLU A 372 -6.61 6.29 9.23
C GLU A 372 -7.30 7.51 8.63
N ASN A 373 -7.63 8.50 9.43
CA ASN A 373 -8.23 9.74 8.96
C ASN A 373 -7.26 10.57 8.12
N LEU A 374 -5.94 10.51 8.40
CA LEU A 374 -4.92 11.11 7.53
C LEU A 374 -4.89 10.44 6.15
N ARG A 375 -4.95 9.11 6.07
CA ARG A 375 -5.03 8.37 4.80
C ARG A 375 -6.28 8.76 4.01
N ARG A 376 -7.43 8.79 4.66
CA ARG A 376 -8.70 9.20 4.04
C ARG A 376 -8.64 10.63 3.52
N PHE A 377 -8.13 11.57 4.32
CA PHE A 377 -8.00 12.97 3.91
C PHE A 377 -6.98 13.17 2.79
N LEU A 378 -5.87 12.42 2.81
CA LEU A 378 -4.89 12.43 1.74
C LEU A 378 -5.49 11.88 0.44
N GLN A 379 -6.26 10.79 0.52
CA GLN A 379 -6.98 10.22 -0.62
C GLN A 379 -7.97 11.20 -1.24
N PHE A 380 -8.77 11.88 -0.42
CA PHE A 380 -9.65 12.95 -0.90
C PHE A 380 -8.90 14.03 -1.66
N SER A 381 -7.74 14.44 -1.16
CA SER A 381 -7.02 15.60 -1.69
C SER A 381 -6.08 15.29 -2.86
N THR A 382 -5.61 14.04 -2.98
CA THR A 382 -4.60 13.64 -3.99
C THR A 382 -5.02 12.45 -4.84
N GLY A 383 -6.10 11.74 -4.46
CA GLY A 383 -6.49 10.48 -5.07
C GLY A 383 -5.66 9.28 -4.63
N SER A 384 -4.78 9.44 -3.64
CA SER A 384 -3.98 8.35 -3.06
C SER A 384 -4.04 8.40 -1.54
N SER A 385 -4.27 7.26 -0.91
CA SER A 385 -4.26 7.11 0.55
C SER A 385 -2.87 6.97 1.16
N ARG A 386 -1.82 6.86 0.34
CA ARG A 386 -0.43 6.67 0.75
C ARG A 386 0.50 7.69 0.11
N VAL A 387 1.61 7.96 0.78
CA VAL A 387 2.63 8.89 0.31
C VAL A 387 3.59 8.15 -0.62
N PRO A 388 3.95 8.70 -1.80
CA PRO A 388 4.95 8.09 -2.66
C PRO A 388 6.27 7.81 -1.92
N ILE A 389 7.01 6.80 -2.36
CA ILE A 389 8.28 6.38 -1.72
C ILE A 389 9.25 7.55 -1.47
N ASN A 390 9.25 8.54 -2.35
CA ASN A 390 10.12 9.73 -2.25
C ASN A 390 9.50 10.88 -1.44
N GLY A 391 8.38 10.66 -0.77
CA GLY A 391 7.74 11.63 0.12
C GLY A 391 6.98 12.75 -0.59
N PHE A 392 6.45 13.67 0.21
CA PHE A 392 5.64 14.80 -0.25
C PHE A 392 6.39 15.81 -1.13
N GLN A 393 7.71 15.86 -1.05
CA GLN A 393 8.51 16.74 -1.91
C GLN A 393 8.44 16.39 -3.39
N ASN A 394 8.17 15.12 -3.68
CA ASN A 394 8.14 14.54 -5.03
C ASN A 394 6.74 14.06 -5.42
N LEU A 395 5.69 14.68 -4.89
CA LEU A 395 4.34 14.47 -5.41
C LEU A 395 4.32 14.89 -6.87
N GLU A 396 3.76 14.03 -7.70
CA GLU A 396 3.65 14.25 -9.14
C GLU A 396 2.20 14.47 -9.56
N SER A 397 2.01 15.24 -10.61
CA SER A 397 0.77 15.28 -11.38
C SER A 397 0.63 14.00 -12.18
N ASN A 398 -0.53 13.79 -12.79
CA ASN A 398 -0.74 12.64 -13.68
C ASN A 398 0.16 12.62 -14.91
N ARG A 399 0.79 13.74 -15.24
CA ARG A 399 1.77 13.85 -16.33
C ARG A 399 3.20 13.55 -15.90
N GLY A 400 3.42 13.17 -14.64
CA GLY A 400 4.76 12.91 -14.09
C GLY A 400 5.57 14.17 -13.79
N GLU A 401 4.95 15.35 -13.82
CA GLU A 401 5.57 16.60 -13.40
C GLU A 401 5.43 16.76 -11.88
N ILE A 402 6.43 17.35 -11.23
CA ILE A 402 6.35 17.63 -9.80
C ILE A 402 5.21 18.62 -9.53
N ALA A 403 4.18 18.13 -8.83
CA ALA A 403 3.03 18.90 -8.40
C ALA A 403 2.92 18.85 -6.87
N LYS A 404 3.54 19.82 -6.20
CA LYS A 404 3.51 19.92 -4.75
C LYS A 404 2.08 20.08 -4.23
N TYR A 405 1.82 19.53 -3.05
CA TYR A 405 0.54 19.71 -2.38
C TYR A 405 0.23 21.20 -2.20
N CYS A 406 -0.97 21.62 -2.60
CA CYS A 406 -1.32 23.04 -2.69
C CYS A 406 -2.61 23.36 -1.94
N LEU A 407 -2.54 24.27 -0.98
CA LEU A 407 -3.72 24.92 -0.42
C LEU A 407 -3.95 26.24 -1.16
N ASN A 408 -5.06 26.32 -1.91
CA ASN A 408 -5.47 27.51 -2.64
C ASN A 408 -6.66 28.18 -1.95
N SER A 409 -6.59 29.48 -1.73
CA SER A 409 -7.68 30.19 -1.10
C SER A 409 -8.80 30.50 -2.08
N VAL A 410 -10.04 30.21 -1.68
CA VAL A 410 -11.25 30.67 -2.38
C VAL A 410 -12.06 31.62 -1.52
N PRO A 411 -12.87 32.51 -2.12
CA PRO A 411 -13.70 33.44 -1.37
C PRO A 411 -14.64 32.71 -0.39
N TYR A 412 -14.75 33.27 0.83
CA TYR A 412 -15.74 32.82 1.80
C TYR A 412 -17.14 33.26 1.36
N ASN A 413 -18.08 32.33 1.23
CA ASN A 413 -19.46 32.63 0.92
C ASN A 413 -20.25 32.91 2.18
N LYS A 414 -20.73 34.17 2.34
CA LYS A 414 -21.50 34.62 3.53
C LYS A 414 -22.90 34.00 3.61
N HIS A 415 -23.47 33.60 2.49
CA HIS A 415 -24.86 33.17 2.35
C HIS A 415 -25.03 31.73 1.84
N GLY A 416 -23.95 30.97 1.78
CA GLY A 416 -23.95 29.61 1.28
C GLY A 416 -22.93 28.73 1.99
N ASN A 417 -22.88 27.48 1.55
CA ASN A 417 -21.97 26.49 2.11
C ASN A 417 -20.50 26.78 1.73
N ASN A 418 -19.62 26.57 2.68
CA ASN A 418 -18.17 26.75 2.52
C ASN A 418 -17.49 25.39 2.62
N TYR A 419 -17.48 24.63 1.52
CA TYR A 419 -16.83 23.33 1.44
C TYR A 419 -15.40 23.42 0.97
N ILE A 420 -14.55 22.54 1.48
CA ILE A 420 -13.23 22.27 0.90
C ILE A 420 -13.45 21.43 -0.36
N ARG A 421 -12.82 21.83 -1.47
CA ARG A 421 -12.90 21.12 -2.74
C ARG A 421 -11.52 20.59 -3.15
N ALA A 422 -11.46 19.37 -3.61
CA ALA A 422 -10.23 18.75 -4.07
C ALA A 422 -10.11 18.81 -5.60
N HIS A 423 -8.88 19.03 -6.06
CA HIS A 423 -8.47 18.88 -7.44
C HIS A 423 -7.31 17.88 -7.45
N THR A 424 -7.66 16.61 -7.38
CA THR A 424 -6.73 15.48 -7.17
C THR A 424 -5.64 15.41 -8.22
N CYS A 425 -5.95 15.76 -9.48
CA CYS A 425 -5.00 15.79 -10.59
C CYS A 425 -3.81 16.74 -10.38
N PHE A 426 -3.99 17.75 -9.52
CA PHE A 426 -3.00 18.80 -9.24
C PHE A 426 -2.55 18.80 -7.78
N ASN A 427 -2.92 17.79 -7.00
CA ASN A 427 -2.70 17.73 -5.55
C ASN A 427 -3.11 19.04 -4.84
N ARG A 428 -4.26 19.63 -5.24
CA ARG A 428 -4.71 20.94 -4.80
C ARG A 428 -6.04 20.88 -4.05
N LEU A 429 -6.09 21.57 -2.93
CA LEU A 429 -7.33 21.89 -2.22
C LEU A 429 -7.70 23.37 -2.38
N ASP A 430 -8.92 23.63 -2.80
CA ASP A 430 -9.55 24.92 -2.73
C ASP A 430 -10.24 25.05 -1.37
N VAL A 431 -9.70 25.93 -0.51
CA VAL A 431 -10.14 26.11 0.87
C VAL A 431 -10.71 27.52 1.03
N PRO A 432 -11.97 27.67 1.48
CA PRO A 432 -12.55 28.97 1.79
C PRO A 432 -11.72 29.71 2.84
N VAL A 433 -11.63 31.05 2.70
CA VAL A 433 -10.93 31.87 3.71
C VAL A 433 -11.80 31.93 4.96
N PHE A 434 -11.78 30.85 5.74
CA PHE A 434 -12.51 30.74 6.99
C PHE A 434 -12.10 31.84 7.99
N LYS A 435 -13.05 32.30 8.78
CA LYS A 435 -12.83 33.36 9.74
C LYS A 435 -12.61 32.88 11.17
N LYS A 436 -13.00 31.62 11.45
CA LYS A 436 -12.90 30.97 12.76
C LYS A 436 -12.29 29.59 12.64
N LYS A 437 -11.56 29.18 13.66
CA LYS A 437 -10.96 27.82 13.72
C LYS A 437 -12.02 26.74 13.70
N ALA A 438 -13.18 26.95 14.36
CA ALA A 438 -14.27 25.99 14.36
C ALA A 438 -14.79 25.69 12.93
N GLU A 439 -14.88 26.71 12.06
CA GLU A 439 -15.31 26.50 10.67
C GLU A 439 -14.33 25.61 9.88
N VAL A 440 -13.03 25.71 10.15
CA VAL A 440 -12.02 24.84 9.54
C VAL A 440 -12.19 23.41 10.05
N HIS A 441 -12.39 23.24 11.37
CA HIS A 441 -12.66 21.95 11.97
C HIS A 441 -13.89 21.29 11.34
N ASP A 442 -15.02 22.01 11.29
CA ASP A 442 -16.28 21.50 10.75
C ASP A 442 -16.13 21.10 9.27
N ALA A 443 -15.40 21.91 8.48
CA ALA A 443 -15.15 21.61 7.07
C ALA A 443 -14.30 20.34 6.88
N ILE A 444 -13.27 20.11 7.70
CA ILE A 444 -12.45 18.90 7.66
C ILE A 444 -13.28 17.69 8.11
N GLN A 445 -14.06 17.81 9.19
CA GLN A 445 -14.94 16.75 9.65
C GLN A 445 -16.02 16.39 8.61
N PHE A 446 -16.55 17.41 7.91
CA PHE A 446 -17.48 17.19 6.81
C PHE A 446 -16.84 16.37 5.70
N VAL A 447 -15.62 16.71 5.27
CA VAL A 447 -14.85 15.92 4.30
C VAL A 447 -14.74 14.48 4.77
N LEU A 448 -14.23 14.25 5.99
CA LEU A 448 -14.01 12.89 6.53
C LEU A 448 -15.30 12.03 6.64
N LYS A 449 -16.44 12.68 6.92
CA LYS A 449 -17.74 11.99 7.01
C LYS A 449 -18.32 11.62 5.64
N ASN A 450 -18.02 12.40 4.61
CA ASN A 450 -18.63 12.28 3.29
C ASN A 450 -17.71 11.63 2.23
N ILE A 451 -16.51 11.18 2.63
CA ILE A 451 -15.67 10.37 1.77
C ILE A 451 -16.26 8.95 1.71
N THR A 452 -17.32 8.79 0.93
CA THR A 452 -17.88 7.51 0.51
C THR A 452 -17.91 7.53 -1.02
N GLY A 453 -16.76 7.25 -1.64
CA GLY A 453 -16.62 7.29 -3.09
C GLY A 453 -16.39 8.70 -3.66
N PHE A 454 -15.79 8.77 -4.83
CA PHE A 454 -15.65 10.03 -5.59
C PHE A 454 -16.98 10.39 -6.24
N GLY A 455 -17.87 11.03 -5.49
CA GLY A 455 -18.98 11.77 -6.08
C GLY A 455 -18.45 13.11 -6.54
N ILE A 456 -18.31 13.31 -7.83
CA ILE A 456 -18.13 14.63 -8.44
C ILE A 456 -19.54 15.20 -8.64
N ASP A 457 -19.93 16.17 -7.83
CA ASP A 457 -20.95 17.14 -8.17
C ASP A 457 -20.31 18.34 -8.89
#